data_487ff82a4a837c3ba952b401c4e3476c
#
_entry.id   487ff82a4a837c3ba952b401c4e3476c
#
_cell.length_a   1.000
_cell.length_b   1.000
_cell.length_c   1.000
_cell.angle_alpha   90.00
_cell.angle_beta   90.00
_cell.angle_gamma   90.00
#
_symmetry.space_group_name_H-M   'P 1'
#
loop_
_entity.id
_entity.type
_entity.pdbx_description
1 polymer ?
#
loop_
_entity_poly.entity_id
_entity_poly.type
_entity_poly.pdbx_seq_one_letter_code
_entity_poly.pdbx_strand_id
1 'polypeptide(L)'
;MQEDFHYYATYCAATLAVYDHESSLAICHCAQMVDHCSRTFLERVGAPSEAATTQLKLEMMEVRMDRMGMNDITKIWSSFHFLPRDLYASIDKGSRNYKNKYRLICGPNGDLLVDTVNNAKDKSLQAIGIAMHVLADTWAHTHFAGTPSLVINNTSSYFYELIPKENGDFERRQVEFS
;
A
#
# COMPACT_ATOMS: atom_id res chain seq x y z
N MET A 1 6.76 -0.16 -2.93
CA MET A 1 7.12 0.30 -4.31
C MET A 1 8.60 0.60 -4.35
N GLN A 2 9.20 0.83 -5.53
CA GLN A 2 10.65 1.12 -5.62
C GLN A 2 10.95 2.57 -5.24
N GLU A 3 12.19 2.82 -4.81
CA GLU A 3 12.73 4.14 -4.43
C GLU A 3 12.45 5.22 -5.48
N ASP A 4 12.45 4.86 -6.76
CA ASP A 4 12.16 5.76 -7.87
C ASP A 4 10.85 6.51 -7.68
N PHE A 5 9.84 5.87 -7.11
CA PHE A 5 8.54 6.47 -6.95
C PHE A 5 8.38 7.16 -5.59
N HIS A 6 8.72 6.49 -4.50
CA HIS A 6 8.56 7.06 -3.17
C HIS A 6 9.50 8.23 -2.90
N TYR A 7 10.71 8.20 -3.45
CA TYR A 7 11.66 9.27 -3.27
C TYR A 7 11.62 10.28 -4.43
N TYR A 8 12.02 9.88 -5.63
CA TYR A 8 12.24 10.85 -6.73
C TYR A 8 10.94 11.43 -7.28
N ALA A 9 9.90 10.63 -7.52
CA ALA A 9 8.63 11.16 -7.99
C ALA A 9 7.94 12.04 -6.93
N THR A 10 8.05 11.68 -5.65
CA THR A 10 7.53 12.50 -4.54
C THR A 10 8.28 13.82 -4.44
N TYR A 11 9.61 13.84 -4.60
CA TYR A 11 10.39 15.07 -4.65
C TYR A 11 9.93 15.99 -5.79
N CYS A 12 9.76 15.44 -6.99
CA CYS A 12 9.26 16.19 -8.15
C CYS A 12 7.86 16.75 -7.89
N ALA A 13 6.96 15.95 -7.31
CA ALA A 13 5.61 16.39 -6.98
C ALA A 13 5.61 17.53 -5.95
N ALA A 14 6.43 17.44 -4.90
CA ALA A 14 6.58 18.48 -3.90
C ALA A 14 7.12 19.78 -4.50
N THR A 15 8.14 19.70 -5.37
CA THR A 15 8.69 20.85 -6.07
C THR A 15 7.66 21.52 -7.01
N LEU A 16 6.87 20.71 -7.73
CA LEU A 16 5.77 21.23 -8.56
C LEU A 16 4.65 21.88 -7.73
N ALA A 17 4.47 21.42 -6.50
CA ALA A 17 3.55 22.03 -5.52
C ALA A 17 4.14 23.28 -4.82
N VAL A 18 5.26 23.79 -5.32
CA VAL A 18 5.93 25.03 -4.87
C VAL A 18 6.53 24.91 -3.46
N TYR A 19 6.85 23.73 -2.98
CA TYR A 19 7.71 23.58 -1.81
C TYR A 19 9.16 23.91 -2.19
N ASP A 20 9.89 24.54 -1.25
CA ASP A 20 11.33 24.75 -1.41
C ASP A 20 12.12 23.44 -1.42
N HIS A 21 13.41 23.52 -1.75
CA HIS A 21 14.27 22.35 -1.86
C HIS A 21 14.32 21.52 -0.56
N GLU A 22 14.54 22.17 0.58
CA GLU A 22 14.67 21.50 1.88
C GLU A 22 13.36 20.83 2.30
N SER A 23 12.23 21.51 2.11
CA SER A 23 10.90 20.97 2.37
C SER A 23 10.58 19.79 1.45
N SER A 24 10.93 19.88 0.16
CA SER A 24 10.75 18.79 -0.81
C SER A 24 11.59 17.56 -0.45
N LEU A 25 12.84 17.77 0.01
CA LEU A 25 13.69 16.69 0.51
C LEU A 25 13.09 16.04 1.78
N ALA A 26 12.60 16.83 2.73
CA ALA A 26 11.97 16.30 3.92
C ALA A 26 10.74 15.42 3.60
N ILE A 27 9.91 15.86 2.67
CA ILE A 27 8.71 15.12 2.23
C ILE A 27 9.11 13.79 1.58
N CYS A 28 10.02 13.80 0.59
CA CYS A 28 10.39 12.58 -0.12
C CYS A 28 11.18 11.59 0.74
N HIS A 29 12.05 12.07 1.64
CA HIS A 29 12.70 11.21 2.62
C HIS A 29 11.69 10.50 3.52
N CYS A 30 10.68 11.22 4.01
CA CYS A 30 9.64 10.62 4.84
C CYS A 30 8.77 9.64 4.07
N ALA A 31 8.47 9.90 2.79
CA ALA A 31 7.77 8.95 1.95
C ALA A 31 8.55 7.65 1.78
N GLN A 32 9.86 7.72 1.48
CA GLN A 32 10.70 6.54 1.36
C GLN A 32 10.92 5.84 2.69
N MET A 33 10.98 6.58 3.81
CA MET A 33 11.22 6.02 5.13
C MET A 33 10.13 5.04 5.58
N VAL A 34 8.91 5.14 5.07
CA VAL A 34 7.81 4.22 5.35
C VAL A 34 8.20 2.76 5.02
N ASP A 35 8.93 2.53 3.94
CA ASP A 35 9.44 1.21 3.54
C ASP A 35 10.59 0.69 4.42
N HIS A 36 11.26 1.56 5.15
CA HIS A 36 12.43 1.21 5.95
C HIS A 36 12.16 1.17 7.47
N CYS A 37 11.06 1.78 7.92
CA CYS A 37 10.71 1.93 9.32
C CYS A 37 10.12 0.63 9.90
N SER A 38 10.97 -0.39 10.06
CA SER A 38 10.62 -1.66 10.71
C SER A 38 10.81 -1.59 12.23
N ARG A 39 10.26 -2.56 12.95
CA ARG A 39 10.48 -2.70 14.40
C ARG A 39 11.96 -2.78 14.74
N THR A 40 12.70 -3.65 14.04
CA THR A 40 14.15 -3.81 14.23
C THR A 40 14.91 -2.50 13.98
N PHE A 41 14.51 -1.73 12.97
CA PHE A 41 15.11 -0.42 12.72
C PHE A 41 14.83 0.54 13.87
N LEU A 42 13.59 0.64 14.33
CA LEU A 42 13.19 1.53 15.42
C LEU A 42 13.91 1.20 16.74
N GLU A 43 14.02 -0.07 17.09
CA GLU A 43 14.77 -0.52 18.25
C GLU A 43 16.24 -0.11 18.19
N ARG A 44 16.88 -0.21 17.03
CA ARG A 44 18.28 0.21 16.82
C ARG A 44 18.50 1.71 17.01
N VAL A 45 17.51 2.53 16.71
CA VAL A 45 17.58 4.00 16.89
C VAL A 45 16.96 4.46 18.20
N GLY A 46 16.52 3.56 19.06
CA GLY A 46 15.94 3.87 20.35
C GLY A 46 14.54 4.50 20.28
N ALA A 47 13.80 4.22 19.19
CA ALA A 47 12.43 4.68 18.98
C ALA A 47 11.41 3.59 19.36
N PRO A 48 10.15 3.97 19.69
CA PRO A 48 9.10 3.00 19.99
C PRO A 48 8.81 2.07 18.80
N SER A 49 8.90 0.76 19.01
CA SER A 49 8.71 -0.27 17.97
C SER A 49 7.27 -0.31 17.44
N GLU A 50 6.31 0.20 18.19
CA GLU A 50 4.90 0.31 17.81
C GLU A 50 4.65 1.31 16.67
N ALA A 51 5.62 2.21 16.43
CA ALA A 51 5.57 3.17 15.33
C ALA A 51 6.03 2.56 13.98
N ALA A 52 6.27 1.26 13.93
CA ALA A 52 6.67 0.59 12.69
C ALA A 52 5.61 0.74 11.58
N THR A 53 6.08 1.09 10.39
CA THR A 53 5.24 1.27 9.20
C THR A 53 5.47 0.17 8.15
N THR A 54 6.48 -0.67 8.35
CA THR A 54 6.78 -1.85 7.51
C THR A 54 7.25 -3.02 8.35
N GLN A 55 7.39 -4.19 7.72
CA GLN A 55 7.89 -5.41 8.36
C GLN A 55 8.96 -6.09 7.51
N LEU A 56 10.05 -6.47 8.14
CA LEU A 56 11.07 -7.31 7.53
C LEU A 56 10.60 -8.77 7.44
N LYS A 57 11.13 -9.52 6.46
CA LYS A 57 10.83 -10.97 6.34
C LYS A 57 11.14 -11.76 7.61
N LEU A 58 12.23 -11.42 8.31
CA LEU A 58 12.60 -12.07 9.57
C LEU A 58 11.58 -11.77 10.67
N GLU A 59 11.12 -10.52 10.80
CA GLU A 59 10.07 -10.14 11.74
C GLU A 59 8.75 -10.88 11.45
N MET A 60 8.43 -11.10 10.16
CA MET A 60 7.26 -11.88 9.77
C MET A 60 7.38 -13.36 10.15
N MET A 61 8.59 -13.92 10.12
CA MET A 61 8.83 -15.33 10.50
C MET A 61 8.77 -15.53 12.02
N GLU A 62 9.10 -14.50 12.80
CA GLU A 62 9.03 -14.52 14.26
C GLU A 62 7.59 -14.26 14.76
N VAL A 63 6.75 -13.65 13.94
CA VAL A 63 5.35 -13.42 14.27
C VAL A 63 4.66 -14.78 14.43
N ARG A 64 4.09 -14.98 15.61
CA ARG A 64 3.23 -16.14 15.87
C ARG A 64 2.16 -16.19 14.80
N MET A 65 2.09 -17.32 14.10
CA MET A 65 1.04 -17.60 13.09
C MET A 65 -0.35 -17.75 13.75
N ASP A 66 -0.47 -17.24 14.97
CA ASP A 66 -1.74 -17.13 15.67
C ASP A 66 -2.52 -15.89 15.19
N ARG A 67 -3.75 -15.81 15.65
CA ARG A 67 -4.70 -14.78 15.26
C ARG A 67 -4.23 -13.36 15.62
N MET A 68 -3.41 -13.20 16.65
CA MET A 68 -2.90 -11.90 17.09
C MET A 68 -1.79 -11.38 16.20
N GLY A 69 -0.83 -12.25 15.84
CA GLY A 69 0.26 -11.88 14.95
C GLY A 69 -0.22 -11.53 13.54
N MET A 70 -1.20 -12.25 13.00
CA MET A 70 -1.81 -11.91 11.71
C MET A 70 -2.57 -10.57 11.73
N ASN A 71 -3.15 -10.21 12.88
CA ASN A 71 -3.80 -8.91 13.03
C ASN A 71 -2.78 -7.76 13.01
N ASP A 72 -1.61 -7.92 13.62
CA ASP A 72 -0.58 -6.89 13.64
C ASP A 72 0.03 -6.66 12.24
N ILE A 73 0.28 -7.75 11.50
CA ILE A 73 0.69 -7.66 10.10
C ILE A 73 -0.36 -6.91 9.28
N THR A 74 -1.62 -7.29 9.43
CA THR A 74 -2.72 -6.67 8.68
C THR A 74 -2.86 -5.18 9.01
N LYS A 75 -2.68 -4.77 10.27
CA LYS A 75 -2.72 -3.35 10.65
C LYS A 75 -1.65 -2.53 9.93
N ILE A 76 -0.41 -2.98 9.94
CA ILE A 76 0.71 -2.29 9.27
C ILE A 76 0.45 -2.23 7.76
N TRP A 77 0.18 -3.37 7.14
CA TRP A 77 0.00 -3.44 5.69
C TRP A 77 -1.21 -2.67 5.19
N SER A 78 -2.36 -2.81 5.85
CA SER A 78 -3.58 -2.10 5.43
C SER A 78 -3.55 -0.61 5.73
N SER A 79 -2.68 -0.15 6.63
CA SER A 79 -2.57 1.29 6.94
C SER A 79 -1.59 2.02 6.04
N PHE A 80 -0.49 1.37 5.64
CA PHE A 80 0.61 2.05 4.95
C PHE A 80 0.80 1.59 3.51
N HIS A 81 0.64 0.29 3.20
CA HIS A 81 1.00 -0.27 1.90
C HIS A 81 -0.19 -0.73 1.05
N PHE A 82 -1.28 -1.16 1.68
CA PHE A 82 -2.44 -1.72 0.97
C PHE A 82 -3.72 -1.08 1.51
N LEU A 83 -3.79 0.25 1.49
CA LEU A 83 -4.96 0.95 2.05
C LEU A 83 -6.24 0.52 1.32
N PRO A 84 -7.26 -0.01 2.04
CA PRO A 84 -8.51 -0.43 1.42
C PRO A 84 -9.23 0.72 0.71
N ARG A 85 -9.69 0.48 -0.52
CA ARG A 85 -10.46 1.48 -1.27
C ARG A 85 -11.87 1.65 -0.74
N ASP A 86 -12.56 0.54 -0.53
CA ASP A 86 -14.01 0.52 -0.26
C ASP A 86 -14.34 -0.14 1.10
N LEU A 87 -13.56 0.18 2.14
CA LEU A 87 -13.70 -0.45 3.46
C LEU A 87 -15.12 -0.40 4.02
N TYR A 88 -15.81 0.71 3.81
CA TYR A 88 -17.16 0.95 4.32
C TYR A 88 -18.26 0.74 3.28
N ALA A 89 -17.90 0.29 2.07
CA ALA A 89 -18.89 0.10 1.01
C ALA A 89 -19.97 -0.90 1.41
N SER A 90 -21.21 -0.55 1.13
CA SER A 90 -22.33 -1.49 1.19
C SER A 90 -22.30 -2.38 -0.04
N ILE A 91 -22.04 -3.67 0.17
CA ILE A 91 -22.03 -4.65 -0.91
C ILE A 91 -23.29 -5.50 -0.79
N ASP A 92 -24.26 -5.26 -1.66
CA ASP A 92 -25.59 -5.92 -1.58
C ASP A 92 -25.55 -7.37 -2.07
N LYS A 93 -24.64 -7.70 -2.98
CA LYS A 93 -24.55 -9.04 -3.58
C LYS A 93 -23.34 -9.82 -3.09
N GLY A 94 -23.48 -11.12 -2.97
CA GLY A 94 -22.42 -12.05 -2.59
C GLY A 94 -22.47 -12.55 -1.14
N SER A 95 -21.68 -13.58 -0.86
CA SER A 95 -21.59 -14.15 0.49
C SER A 95 -20.90 -13.18 1.47
N ARG A 96 -21.12 -13.37 2.78
CA ARG A 96 -20.44 -12.59 3.82
C ARG A 96 -18.92 -12.62 3.68
N ASN A 97 -18.35 -13.77 3.33
CA ASN A 97 -16.92 -13.91 3.10
C ASN A 97 -16.43 -13.10 1.90
N TYR A 98 -17.18 -13.10 0.80
CA TYR A 98 -16.87 -12.31 -0.39
C TYR A 98 -16.88 -10.80 -0.06
N LYS A 99 -17.93 -10.33 0.64
CA LYS A 99 -18.06 -8.94 1.04
C LYS A 99 -16.89 -8.47 1.92
N ASN A 100 -16.52 -9.29 2.92
CA ASN A 100 -15.41 -8.98 3.81
C ASN A 100 -14.06 -8.91 3.07
N LYS A 101 -13.84 -9.80 2.10
CA LYS A 101 -12.63 -9.78 1.26
C LYS A 101 -12.58 -8.55 0.37
N TYR A 102 -13.68 -8.24 -0.31
CA TYR A 102 -13.78 -7.10 -1.21
C TYR A 102 -13.45 -5.78 -0.50
N ARG A 103 -13.92 -5.60 0.74
CA ARG A 103 -13.65 -4.41 1.54
C ARG A 103 -12.18 -4.18 1.86
N LEU A 104 -11.35 -5.22 1.85
CA LEU A 104 -9.92 -5.13 2.15
C LEU A 104 -9.06 -4.89 0.91
N ILE A 105 -9.64 -4.88 -0.28
CA ILE A 105 -8.90 -4.69 -1.53
C ILE A 105 -8.41 -3.24 -1.63
N CYS A 106 -7.11 -3.11 -1.81
CA CYS A 106 -6.43 -1.84 -2.04
C CYS A 106 -6.82 -1.26 -3.41
N GLY A 107 -6.87 0.04 -3.47
CA GLY A 107 -7.07 0.77 -4.72
C GLY A 107 -7.11 2.28 -4.50
N PRO A 108 -6.88 3.06 -5.57
CA PRO A 108 -6.86 4.51 -5.50
C PRO A 108 -8.27 5.10 -5.33
N ASN A 109 -8.31 6.36 -4.92
CA ASN A 109 -9.51 7.19 -4.84
C ASN A 109 -10.59 6.70 -3.86
N GLY A 110 -10.22 5.88 -2.86
CA GLY A 110 -11.13 5.49 -1.78
C GLY A 110 -11.27 6.57 -0.70
N ASP A 111 -12.36 6.51 0.08
CA ASP A 111 -12.64 7.48 1.15
C ASP A 111 -11.50 7.56 2.17
N LEU A 112 -10.94 6.43 2.57
CA LEU A 112 -9.81 6.39 3.52
C LEU A 112 -8.57 7.12 2.99
N LEU A 113 -8.31 7.04 1.69
CA LEU A 113 -7.19 7.76 1.07
C LEU A 113 -7.45 9.26 1.08
N VAL A 114 -8.66 9.68 0.73
CA VAL A 114 -9.07 11.09 0.77
C VAL A 114 -8.93 11.63 2.18
N ASP A 115 -9.38 10.91 3.19
CA ASP A 115 -9.24 11.29 4.60
C ASP A 115 -7.77 11.35 5.02
N THR A 116 -6.94 10.39 4.60
CA THR A 116 -5.50 10.37 4.89
C THR A 116 -4.81 11.61 4.33
N VAL A 117 -5.06 11.95 3.08
CA VAL A 117 -4.49 13.14 2.43
C VAL A 117 -4.99 14.43 3.10
N ASN A 118 -6.28 14.55 3.37
CA ASN A 118 -6.85 15.71 4.04
C ASN A 118 -6.30 15.89 5.45
N ASN A 119 -6.15 14.81 6.21
CA ASN A 119 -5.56 14.85 7.56
C ASN A 119 -4.08 15.26 7.55
N ALA A 120 -3.34 14.97 6.48
CA ALA A 120 -1.93 15.33 6.36
C ALA A 120 -1.72 16.79 5.90
N LYS A 121 -2.69 17.37 5.19
CA LYS A 121 -2.57 18.68 4.48
C LYS A 121 -2.09 19.82 5.37
N ASP A 122 -2.57 19.89 6.63
CA ASP A 122 -2.25 20.95 7.57
C ASP A 122 -1.32 20.49 8.70
N LYS A 123 -0.58 19.41 8.48
CA LYS A 123 0.35 18.82 9.44
C LYS A 123 1.81 19.08 9.03
N SER A 124 2.71 18.37 9.67
CA SER A 124 4.14 18.45 9.38
C SER A 124 4.48 17.91 7.98
N LEU A 125 5.66 18.30 7.45
CA LEU A 125 6.19 17.76 6.19
C LEU A 125 6.33 16.23 6.23
N GLN A 126 6.61 15.68 7.41
CA GLN A 126 6.67 14.23 7.64
C GLN A 126 5.32 13.56 7.41
N ALA A 127 4.24 14.15 7.92
CA ALA A 127 2.89 13.62 7.71
C ALA A 127 2.50 13.66 6.23
N ILE A 128 2.87 14.73 5.52
CA ILE A 128 2.69 14.85 4.08
C ILE A 128 3.46 13.75 3.34
N GLY A 129 4.72 13.51 3.70
CA GLY A 129 5.53 12.45 3.11
C GLY A 129 4.92 11.06 3.31
N ILE A 130 4.46 10.74 4.52
CA ILE A 130 3.77 9.47 4.80
C ILE A 130 2.49 9.35 3.95
N ALA A 131 1.68 10.40 3.84
CA ALA A 131 0.47 10.37 3.03
C ALA A 131 0.77 10.20 1.53
N MET A 132 1.87 10.77 1.03
CA MET A 132 2.35 10.57 -0.34
C MET A 132 2.78 9.13 -0.61
N HIS A 133 3.43 8.48 0.36
CA HIS A 133 3.73 7.05 0.27
C HIS A 133 2.44 6.22 0.12
N VAL A 134 1.49 6.41 1.05
CA VAL A 134 0.22 5.69 1.04
C VAL A 134 -0.54 5.92 -0.27
N LEU A 135 -0.60 7.17 -0.75
CA LEU A 135 -1.21 7.52 -2.04
C LEU A 135 -0.58 6.72 -3.19
N ALA A 136 0.74 6.71 -3.28
CA ALA A 136 1.47 5.99 -4.32
C ALA A 136 1.18 4.49 -4.28
N ASP A 137 1.21 3.90 -3.10
CA ASP A 137 0.98 2.48 -2.90
C ASP A 137 -0.45 2.04 -3.23
N THR A 138 -1.46 2.91 -3.09
CA THR A 138 -2.82 2.57 -3.54
C THR A 138 -2.91 2.32 -5.04
N TRP A 139 -2.07 2.94 -5.85
CA TRP A 139 -1.98 2.69 -7.29
C TRP A 139 -1.17 1.44 -7.60
N ALA A 140 0.00 1.30 -6.96
CA ALA A 140 0.90 0.18 -7.20
C ALA A 140 0.30 -1.16 -6.78
N HIS A 141 -0.43 -1.18 -5.68
CA HIS A 141 -0.99 -2.39 -5.08
C HIS A 141 -2.49 -2.56 -5.36
N THR A 142 -3.00 -1.91 -6.40
CA THR A 142 -4.39 -2.08 -6.84
C THR A 142 -4.73 -3.56 -7.00
N HIS A 143 -5.85 -3.98 -6.41
CA HIS A 143 -6.37 -5.35 -6.39
C HIS A 143 -5.73 -6.31 -5.37
N PHE A 144 -4.70 -5.91 -4.64
CA PHE A 144 -4.19 -6.69 -3.51
C PHE A 144 -4.84 -6.23 -2.19
N ALA A 145 -4.67 -7.02 -1.14
CA ALA A 145 -5.15 -6.68 0.20
C ALA A 145 -4.01 -6.78 1.21
N GLY A 146 -4.00 -5.88 2.19
CA GLY A 146 -3.01 -5.83 3.27
C GLY A 146 -3.20 -6.94 4.31
N THR A 147 -3.33 -8.18 3.86
CA THR A 147 -3.47 -9.36 4.71
C THR A 147 -2.69 -10.53 4.13
N PRO A 148 -2.06 -11.37 4.96
CA PRO A 148 -1.36 -12.58 4.50
C PRO A 148 -2.29 -13.68 3.98
N SER A 149 -3.60 -13.43 3.92
CA SER A 149 -4.59 -14.40 3.44
C SER A 149 -4.40 -14.71 1.95
N LEU A 150 -3.94 -15.90 1.64
CA LEU A 150 -3.82 -16.42 0.28
C LEU A 150 -5.15 -16.46 -0.48
N VAL A 151 -6.28 -16.45 0.23
CA VAL A 151 -7.61 -16.46 -0.39
C VAL A 151 -7.93 -15.14 -1.11
N ILE A 152 -7.30 -14.03 -0.68
CA ILE A 152 -7.48 -12.71 -1.31
C ILE A 152 -6.32 -12.45 -2.28
N ASN A 153 -5.10 -12.72 -1.84
CA ASN A 153 -3.86 -12.45 -2.58
C ASN A 153 -3.35 -13.69 -3.34
N ASN A 154 -4.26 -14.56 -3.78
CA ASN A 154 -3.86 -15.73 -4.54
C ASN A 154 -3.36 -15.32 -5.92
N THR A 155 -2.04 -15.37 -6.10
CA THR A 155 -1.36 -15.08 -7.37
C THR A 155 -1.31 -16.27 -8.32
N SER A 156 -1.83 -17.44 -7.93
CA SER A 156 -2.02 -18.57 -8.84
C SER A 156 -3.17 -18.36 -9.84
N SER A 157 -3.77 -17.18 -9.82
CA SER A 157 -4.72 -16.74 -10.83
C SER A 157 -4.02 -16.64 -12.18
N TYR A 158 -4.64 -17.18 -13.20
CA TYR A 158 -4.13 -17.14 -14.56
C TYR A 158 -4.02 -15.69 -15.03
N PHE A 159 -2.84 -15.31 -15.50
CA PHE A 159 -2.64 -14.05 -16.18
C PHE A 159 -2.95 -14.24 -17.67
N TYR A 160 -3.63 -13.26 -18.24
CA TYR A 160 -3.99 -13.28 -19.66
C TYR A 160 -3.42 -12.04 -20.34
N GLU A 161 -2.73 -12.26 -21.44
CA GLU A 161 -2.40 -11.21 -22.38
C GLU A 161 -3.59 -10.99 -23.31
N LEU A 162 -3.96 -9.73 -23.55
CA LEU A 162 -4.98 -9.36 -24.51
C LEU A 162 -4.29 -9.01 -25.82
N ILE A 163 -4.44 -9.88 -26.83
CA ILE A 163 -3.86 -9.69 -28.16
C ILE A 163 -4.94 -9.07 -29.06
N PRO A 164 -4.70 -7.87 -29.63
CA PRO A 164 -5.66 -7.26 -30.56
C PRO A 164 -5.78 -8.09 -31.84
N LYS A 165 -7.00 -8.28 -32.30
CA LYS A 165 -7.32 -8.93 -33.60
C LYS A 165 -7.59 -7.89 -34.67
N GLU A 166 -7.45 -8.27 -35.94
CA GLU A 166 -7.71 -7.40 -37.09
C GLU A 166 -9.16 -6.87 -37.14
N ASN A 167 -10.11 -7.61 -36.55
CA ASN A 167 -11.52 -7.21 -36.46
C ASN A 167 -11.85 -6.23 -35.34
N GLY A 168 -10.85 -5.78 -34.56
CA GLY A 168 -11.02 -4.88 -33.42
C GLY A 168 -11.35 -5.57 -32.09
N ASP A 169 -11.52 -6.89 -32.07
CA ASP A 169 -11.68 -7.68 -30.86
C ASP A 169 -10.33 -8.02 -30.23
N PHE A 170 -10.37 -8.60 -29.01
CA PHE A 170 -9.20 -9.09 -28.30
C PHE A 170 -9.28 -10.60 -28.10
N GLU A 171 -8.14 -11.26 -28.27
CA GLU A 171 -7.94 -12.64 -27.87
C GLU A 171 -7.27 -12.69 -26.51
N ARG A 172 -7.73 -13.62 -25.64
CA ARG A 172 -7.07 -13.89 -24.36
C ARG A 172 -6.07 -15.03 -24.54
N ARG A 173 -4.80 -14.75 -24.32
CA ARG A 173 -3.75 -15.77 -24.26
C ARG A 173 -3.29 -15.89 -22.81
N GLN A 174 -3.32 -17.12 -22.26
CA GLN A 174 -2.79 -17.39 -20.92
C GLN A 174 -1.26 -17.24 -20.96
N VAL A 175 -0.72 -16.50 -19.98
CA VAL A 175 0.73 -16.34 -19.80
C VAL A 175 1.18 -17.29 -18.70
N GLU A 176 2.12 -18.17 -19.00
CA GLU A 176 2.79 -19.00 -18.02
C GLU A 176 4.10 -18.30 -17.63
N PHE A 177 4.29 -18.06 -16.32
CA PHE A 177 5.54 -17.59 -15.78
C PHE A 177 6.37 -18.82 -15.38
N SER A 178 7.47 -19.04 -16.10
CA SER A 178 8.49 -20.07 -15.79
C SER A 178 9.49 -19.57 -14.76
#